data_f69aa7041fc9ca71860f6701836266fc
#
_entry.id   f69aa7041fc9ca71860f6701836266fc
#
_cell.length_a   1.000
_cell.length_b   1.000
_cell.length_c   1.000
_cell.angle_alpha   90.00
_cell.angle_beta   90.00
_cell.angle_gamma   90.00
#
_symmetry.space_group_name_H-M   'P 1'
#
loop_
_entity.id
_entity.type
_entity.pdbx_description
1 polymer ?
#
loop_
_entity_poly.entity_id
_entity_poly.type
_entity_poly.pdbx_seq_one_letter_code
_entity_poly.pdbx_strand_id
1 'polypeptide(L)'
;MDWLEYENKNIVRGFLNICGVDEAGRGPLAGPVCAAAVILPENTVIEGVNDSKKLSEKKREALFDVIKEQALAYSIAFASVEEIEEMNILNAAMLAMKRAVEGLEPRADYAMIDGNRMPPLSIEGECIVKGDAKSMSIACASILAKVSRDRLLYEYDKEFPQYLFAKHKGYGTKAHIEAILKYGPCKYHRPSFLKKIYNKK
;
A
#
# COMPACT_ATOMS: atom_id res chain seq x y z
N MET A 1 18.28 -15.82 1.39
CA MET A 1 18.02 -14.37 1.23
C MET A 1 18.04 -13.80 2.64
N ASP A 2 18.84 -12.78 2.86
CA ASP A 2 18.85 -12.07 4.13
C ASP A 2 17.75 -10.99 4.07
N TRP A 3 16.71 -11.16 4.87
CA TRP A 3 15.58 -10.23 4.95
C TRP A 3 15.90 -8.93 5.68
N LEU A 4 17.05 -8.89 6.38
CA LEU A 4 17.49 -7.75 7.21
C LEU A 4 18.72 -7.04 6.63
N GLU A 5 19.15 -7.40 5.41
CA GLU A 5 20.33 -6.81 4.78
C GLU A 5 20.27 -5.28 4.74
N TYR A 6 19.12 -4.72 4.33
CA TYR A 6 18.94 -3.27 4.21
C TYR A 6 18.75 -2.60 5.57
N GLU A 7 18.02 -3.23 6.49
CA GLU A 7 17.87 -2.76 7.86
C GLU A 7 19.24 -2.70 8.55
N ASN A 8 20.00 -3.79 8.54
CA ASN A 8 21.30 -3.89 9.15
C ASN A 8 22.33 -2.91 8.56
N LYS A 9 22.32 -2.73 7.25
CA LYS A 9 23.15 -1.72 6.57
C LYS A 9 22.92 -0.32 7.13
N ASN A 10 21.67 0.05 7.40
CA ASN A 10 21.33 1.38 7.88
C ASN A 10 21.50 1.52 9.40
N ILE A 11 21.34 0.45 10.18
CA ILE A 11 21.71 0.42 11.61
C ILE A 11 23.21 0.70 11.78
N VAL A 12 24.07 0.08 10.96
CA VAL A 12 25.52 0.33 10.99
C VAL A 12 25.88 1.80 10.66
N ARG A 13 25.01 2.49 9.89
CA ARG A 13 25.15 3.94 9.62
C ARG A 13 24.70 4.82 10.81
N GLY A 14 24.09 4.25 11.84
CA GLY A 14 23.68 4.93 13.06
C GLY A 14 22.19 5.30 13.13
N PHE A 15 21.36 4.85 12.17
CA PHE A 15 19.90 5.04 12.24
C PHE A 15 19.27 4.05 13.22
N LEU A 16 18.28 4.50 13.99
CA LEU A 16 17.64 3.71 15.05
C LEU A 16 16.20 3.31 14.71
N ASN A 17 15.46 4.20 14.05
CA ASN A 17 14.05 4.00 13.71
C ASN A 17 13.89 3.90 12.18
N ILE A 18 14.34 2.80 11.61
CA ILE A 18 14.30 2.57 10.16
C ILE A 18 12.93 2.05 9.79
N CYS A 19 12.18 2.77 8.94
CA CYS A 19 10.90 2.29 8.46
C CYS A 19 10.97 1.73 7.03
N GLY A 20 10.24 0.62 6.79
CA GLY A 20 9.91 0.14 5.46
C GLY A 20 8.56 0.70 5.02
N VAL A 21 8.43 1.08 3.75
CA VAL A 21 7.23 1.74 3.20
C VAL A 21 6.84 1.11 1.87
N ASP A 22 5.54 0.80 1.70
CA ASP A 22 4.98 0.32 0.44
C ASP A 22 3.55 0.83 0.24
N GLU A 23 3.05 0.78 -1.00
CA GLU A 23 1.69 1.18 -1.37
C GLU A 23 0.89 0.06 -2.02
N ALA A 24 -0.43 0.17 -1.90
CA ALA A 24 -1.41 -0.67 -2.59
C ALA A 24 -2.48 0.17 -3.28
N GLY A 25 -2.89 -0.25 -4.49
CA GLY A 25 -4.04 0.38 -5.13
C GLY A 25 -3.73 1.41 -6.21
N ARG A 26 -2.56 1.42 -6.84
CA ARG A 26 -2.27 2.32 -7.98
C ARG A 26 -3.04 1.97 -9.24
N GLY A 27 -3.16 0.69 -9.57
CA GLY A 27 -3.77 0.22 -10.82
C GLY A 27 -5.30 0.12 -10.90
N PRO A 28 -6.06 -0.01 -9.80
CA PRO A 28 -7.51 -0.15 -9.82
C PRO A 28 -8.24 1.05 -10.42
N LEU A 29 -9.44 0.81 -10.98
CA LEU A 29 -10.38 1.81 -11.51
C LEU A 29 -11.18 2.51 -10.41
N ALA A 30 -11.17 1.97 -9.20
CA ALA A 30 -11.95 2.48 -8.06
C ALA A 30 -11.18 2.37 -6.74
N GLY A 31 -11.54 3.23 -5.79
CA GLY A 31 -11.00 3.32 -4.45
C GLY A 31 -9.71 4.14 -4.34
N PRO A 32 -9.30 4.48 -3.11
CA PRO A 32 -8.10 5.24 -2.84
C PRO A 32 -6.84 4.44 -3.11
N VAL A 33 -5.69 5.10 -3.11
CA VAL A 33 -4.40 4.48 -2.89
C VAL A 33 -4.11 4.44 -1.39
N CYS A 34 -3.57 3.33 -0.91
CA CYS A 34 -3.21 3.11 0.49
C CYS A 34 -1.71 2.91 0.58
N ALA A 35 -1.06 3.48 1.57
CA ALA A 35 0.32 3.18 1.90
C ALA A 35 0.44 2.82 3.39
N ALA A 36 1.47 2.06 3.72
CA ALA A 36 1.83 1.79 5.10
C ALA A 36 3.33 2.01 5.31
N ALA A 37 3.67 2.34 6.55
CA ALA A 37 5.04 2.41 7.04
C ALA A 37 5.16 1.54 8.29
N VAL A 38 6.26 0.79 8.41
CA VAL A 38 6.49 -0.14 9.52
C VAL A 38 7.93 0.00 10.02
N ILE A 39 8.09 0.19 11.33
CA ILE A 39 9.37 0.05 12.03
C ILE A 39 9.33 -1.27 12.80
N LEU A 40 10.28 -2.14 12.55
CA LEU A 40 10.43 -3.38 13.32
C LEU A 40 11.51 -3.22 14.39
N PRO A 41 11.40 -3.94 15.52
CA PRO A 41 12.51 -4.09 16.44
C PRO A 41 13.75 -4.67 15.72
N GLU A 42 14.93 -4.32 16.21
CA GLU A 42 16.19 -4.83 15.64
C GLU A 42 16.22 -6.37 15.59
N ASN A 43 16.76 -6.94 14.53
CA ASN A 43 16.85 -8.38 14.28
C ASN A 43 15.51 -9.13 14.21
N THR A 44 14.39 -8.44 14.00
CA THR A 44 13.06 -9.07 13.91
C THR A 44 12.78 -9.58 12.51
N VAL A 45 12.51 -10.88 12.41
CA VAL A 45 11.99 -11.54 11.20
C VAL A 45 10.63 -12.15 11.53
N ILE A 46 9.58 -11.71 10.86
CA ILE A 46 8.21 -12.24 11.06
C ILE A 46 8.02 -13.45 10.14
N GLU A 47 7.83 -14.62 10.73
CA GLU A 47 7.67 -15.88 9.99
C GLU A 47 6.45 -15.81 9.06
N GLY A 48 6.64 -16.25 7.83
CA GLY A 48 5.60 -16.31 6.81
C GLY A 48 5.36 -15.02 6.05
N VAL A 49 5.97 -13.92 6.45
CA VAL A 49 5.97 -12.68 5.65
C VAL A 49 6.72 -12.90 4.33
N ASN A 50 6.14 -12.40 3.26
CA ASN A 50 6.70 -12.40 1.90
C ASN A 50 6.00 -11.31 1.09
N ASP A 51 6.44 -11.07 -0.16
CA ASP A 51 5.71 -10.27 -1.14
C ASP A 51 4.20 -10.56 -1.06
N SER A 52 3.41 -9.52 -0.76
CA SER A 52 1.97 -9.66 -0.48
C SER A 52 1.19 -10.29 -1.63
N LYS A 53 1.68 -10.18 -2.87
CA LYS A 53 1.06 -10.75 -4.08
C LYS A 53 1.23 -12.26 -4.17
N LYS A 54 2.24 -12.82 -3.47
CA LYS A 54 2.49 -14.27 -3.40
C LYS A 54 1.71 -14.96 -2.28
N LEU A 55 1.13 -14.19 -1.37
CA LEU A 55 0.36 -14.70 -0.24
C LEU A 55 -1.14 -14.80 -0.59
N SER A 56 -1.81 -15.84 -0.09
CA SER A 56 -3.28 -15.89 -0.11
C SER A 56 -3.87 -14.79 0.76
N GLU A 57 -5.12 -14.40 0.46
CA GLU A 57 -5.83 -13.39 1.25
C GLU A 57 -5.91 -13.77 2.74
N LYS A 58 -6.28 -15.04 3.03
CA LYS A 58 -6.33 -15.58 4.40
C LYS A 58 -4.98 -15.44 5.13
N LYS A 59 -3.87 -15.69 4.43
CA LYS A 59 -2.54 -15.58 5.02
C LYS A 59 -2.16 -14.12 5.27
N ARG A 60 -2.49 -13.20 4.35
CA ARG A 60 -2.28 -11.76 4.56
C ARG A 60 -3.07 -11.23 5.75
N GLU A 61 -4.35 -11.64 5.88
CA GLU A 61 -5.20 -11.24 7.02
C GLU A 61 -4.62 -11.73 8.35
N ALA A 62 -4.15 -12.96 8.42
CA ALA A 62 -3.51 -13.48 9.64
C ALA A 62 -2.20 -12.73 9.97
N LEU A 63 -1.39 -12.43 8.96
CA LEU A 63 -0.13 -11.69 9.15
C LEU A 63 -0.35 -10.22 9.50
N PHE A 64 -1.48 -9.62 9.09
CA PHE A 64 -1.80 -8.23 9.41
C PHE A 64 -1.78 -7.96 10.92
N ASP A 65 -2.43 -8.83 11.69
CA ASP A 65 -2.48 -8.68 13.16
C ASP A 65 -1.13 -9.00 13.80
N VAL A 66 -0.43 -10.03 13.32
CA VAL A 66 0.93 -10.39 13.78
C VAL A 66 1.92 -9.24 13.56
N ILE A 67 1.88 -8.60 12.38
CA ILE A 67 2.75 -7.44 12.07
C ILE A 67 2.45 -6.30 13.03
N LYS A 68 1.19 -5.98 13.27
CA LYS A 68 0.80 -4.90 14.20
C LYS A 68 1.22 -5.15 15.64
N GLU A 69 1.23 -6.42 16.07
CA GLU A 69 1.65 -6.82 17.42
C GLU A 69 3.17 -6.78 17.58
N GLN A 70 3.92 -7.15 16.53
CA GLN A 70 5.38 -7.25 16.60
C GLN A 70 6.12 -5.99 16.17
N ALA A 71 5.46 -5.07 15.45
CA ALA A 71 6.09 -3.81 15.03
C ALA A 71 6.34 -2.90 16.23
N LEU A 72 7.49 -2.22 16.23
CA LEU A 72 7.76 -1.12 17.15
C LEU A 72 6.82 0.06 16.88
N ALA A 73 6.58 0.35 15.60
CA ALA A 73 5.59 1.30 15.14
C ALA A 73 5.06 0.91 13.76
N TYR A 74 3.81 1.23 13.49
CA TYR A 74 3.24 1.18 12.15
C TYR A 74 2.26 2.33 11.94
N SER A 75 2.10 2.73 10.70
CA SER A 75 1.10 3.72 10.29
C SER A 75 0.55 3.36 8.91
N ILE A 76 -0.75 3.60 8.73
CA ILE A 76 -1.48 3.32 7.49
C ILE A 76 -2.17 4.61 7.07
N ALA A 77 -1.96 5.03 5.83
CA ALA A 77 -2.53 6.25 5.30
C ALA A 77 -3.09 6.06 3.90
N PHE A 78 -4.04 6.91 3.55
CA PHE A 78 -4.71 6.90 2.26
C PHE A 78 -4.54 8.25 1.56
N ALA A 79 -4.56 8.20 0.22
CA ALA A 79 -4.92 9.34 -0.60
C ALA A 79 -6.21 9.01 -1.35
N SER A 80 -7.17 9.92 -1.26
CA SER A 80 -8.55 9.73 -1.73
C SER A 80 -8.67 9.67 -3.26
N VAL A 81 -9.86 9.36 -3.76
CA VAL A 81 -10.16 9.43 -5.20
C VAL A 81 -10.03 10.86 -5.71
N GLU A 82 -10.50 11.82 -4.93
CA GLU A 82 -10.41 13.25 -5.26
C GLU A 82 -8.95 13.69 -5.37
N GLU A 83 -8.11 13.31 -4.43
CA GLU A 83 -6.66 13.61 -4.46
C GLU A 83 -5.96 12.92 -5.66
N ILE A 84 -6.40 11.70 -6.03
CA ILE A 84 -5.89 11.03 -7.25
C ILE A 84 -6.25 11.82 -8.50
N GLU A 85 -7.47 12.34 -8.59
CA GLU A 85 -7.93 13.13 -9.75
C GLU A 85 -7.24 14.50 -9.81
N GLU A 86 -6.97 15.12 -8.67
CA GLU A 86 -6.30 16.42 -8.58
C GLU A 86 -4.82 16.35 -8.97
N MET A 87 -4.08 15.41 -8.39
CA MET A 87 -2.62 15.39 -8.50
C MET A 87 -2.05 14.21 -9.31
N ASN A 88 -2.86 13.34 -9.86
CA ASN A 88 -2.59 12.04 -10.49
C ASN A 88 -2.18 10.93 -9.50
N ILE A 89 -2.28 9.68 -9.96
CA ILE A 89 -2.04 8.48 -9.12
C ILE A 89 -0.62 8.39 -8.56
N LEU A 90 0.39 8.88 -9.30
CA LEU A 90 1.77 8.81 -8.85
C LEU A 90 1.99 9.73 -7.65
N ASN A 91 1.56 10.99 -7.76
CA ASN A 91 1.69 11.96 -6.69
C ASN A 91 0.80 11.62 -5.48
N ALA A 92 -0.39 11.07 -5.73
CA ALA A 92 -1.27 10.58 -4.66
C ALA A 92 -0.65 9.39 -3.90
N ALA A 93 0.06 8.49 -4.59
CA ALA A 93 0.80 7.42 -3.93
C ALA A 93 1.96 7.98 -3.06
N MET A 94 2.71 8.96 -3.57
CA MET A 94 3.75 9.64 -2.80
C MET A 94 3.18 10.37 -1.58
N LEU A 95 2.00 10.99 -1.72
CA LEU A 95 1.30 11.62 -0.60
C LEU A 95 0.88 10.61 0.46
N ALA A 96 0.32 9.47 0.07
CA ALA A 96 -0.05 8.40 0.99
C ALA A 96 1.18 7.85 1.74
N MET A 97 2.29 7.61 1.03
CA MET A 97 3.56 7.18 1.65
C MET A 97 4.09 8.22 2.63
N LYS A 98 4.10 9.50 2.25
CA LYS A 98 4.50 10.59 3.15
C LYS A 98 3.67 10.59 4.42
N ARG A 99 2.34 10.53 4.30
CA ARG A 99 1.42 10.47 5.46
C ARG A 99 1.68 9.26 6.34
N ALA A 100 1.95 8.10 5.74
CA ALA A 100 2.27 6.89 6.49
C ALA A 100 3.56 7.05 7.31
N VAL A 101 4.62 7.61 6.72
CA VAL A 101 5.88 7.86 7.45
C VAL A 101 5.68 8.90 8.55
N GLU A 102 4.99 10.02 8.27
CA GLU A 102 4.75 11.10 9.23
C GLU A 102 3.81 10.67 10.38
N GLY A 103 3.00 9.63 10.18
CA GLY A 103 2.10 9.08 11.19
C GLY A 103 2.73 8.04 12.12
N LEU A 104 4.02 7.73 11.98
CA LEU A 104 4.70 6.79 12.87
C LEU A 104 4.97 7.40 14.25
N GLU A 105 4.76 6.60 15.30
CA GLU A 105 5.10 6.92 16.69
C GLU A 105 5.71 5.68 17.37
N PRO A 106 7.02 5.65 17.69
CA PRO A 106 8.03 6.70 17.49
C PRO A 106 8.30 7.05 16.02
N ARG A 107 8.77 8.30 15.78
CA ARG A 107 9.08 8.77 14.42
C ARG A 107 10.26 8.01 13.82
N ALA A 108 10.17 7.77 12.51
CA ALA A 108 11.30 7.25 11.75
C ALA A 108 12.40 8.31 11.58
N ASP A 109 13.65 7.86 11.58
CA ASP A 109 14.84 8.65 11.25
C ASP A 109 15.43 8.25 9.88
N TYR A 110 15.01 7.11 9.32
CA TYR A 110 15.37 6.67 7.99
C TYR A 110 14.21 5.92 7.31
N ALA A 111 14.02 6.11 5.99
CA ALA A 111 12.94 5.47 5.24
C ALA A 111 13.47 4.61 4.08
N MET A 112 13.05 3.35 4.03
CA MET A 112 13.26 2.43 2.91
C MET A 112 11.95 2.29 2.13
N ILE A 113 11.95 2.77 0.88
CA ILE A 113 10.75 2.87 0.05
C ILE A 113 10.73 1.78 -1.01
N ASP A 114 9.62 1.01 -1.12
CA ASP A 114 9.46 0.12 -2.27
C ASP A 114 9.38 0.92 -3.57
N GLY A 115 10.13 0.49 -4.59
CA GLY A 115 10.12 1.11 -5.90
C GLY A 115 11.34 1.97 -6.20
N ASN A 116 11.16 2.99 -7.04
CA ASN A 116 12.22 3.82 -7.60
C ASN A 116 12.00 5.33 -7.42
N ARG A 117 11.05 5.74 -6.60
CA ARG A 117 10.74 7.16 -6.34
C ARG A 117 10.59 7.42 -4.85
N MET A 118 11.30 8.44 -4.39
CA MET A 118 11.23 8.89 -3.01
C MET A 118 10.04 9.85 -2.84
N PRO A 119 9.14 9.61 -1.86
CA PRO A 119 8.18 10.62 -1.45
C PRO A 119 8.90 11.83 -0.84
N PRO A 120 8.25 13.02 -0.81
CA PRO A 120 8.87 14.24 -0.26
C PRO A 120 8.91 14.17 1.28
N LEU A 121 9.90 13.46 1.83
CA LEU A 121 10.14 13.29 3.26
C LEU A 121 11.15 14.30 3.78
N SER A 122 11.09 14.59 5.10
CA SER A 122 12.07 15.42 5.81
C SER A 122 13.24 14.61 6.42
N ILE A 123 13.20 13.28 6.26
CA ILE A 123 14.24 12.36 6.75
C ILE A 123 14.99 11.73 5.57
N GLU A 124 16.18 11.20 5.85
CA GLU A 124 16.94 10.44 4.85
C GLU A 124 16.23 9.14 4.47
N GLY A 125 16.53 8.62 3.29
CA GLY A 125 16.01 7.34 2.85
C GLY A 125 16.59 6.86 1.53
N GLU A 126 16.22 5.64 1.16
CA GLU A 126 16.58 5.03 -0.12
C GLU A 126 15.38 4.34 -0.75
N CYS A 127 15.40 4.28 -2.10
CA CYS A 127 14.42 3.50 -2.85
C CYS A 127 14.99 2.11 -3.15
N ILE A 128 14.21 1.06 -2.90
CA ILE A 128 14.60 -0.33 -3.09
C ILE A 128 13.64 -0.96 -4.10
N VAL A 129 14.11 -1.16 -5.32
CA VAL A 129 13.29 -1.83 -6.35
C VAL A 129 12.99 -3.27 -5.95
N LYS A 130 11.71 -3.62 -5.87
CA LYS A 130 11.20 -4.88 -5.32
C LYS A 130 11.59 -5.06 -3.85
N GLY A 131 11.50 -4.00 -3.08
CA GLY A 131 11.83 -3.98 -1.66
C GLY A 131 10.96 -4.94 -0.85
N ASP A 132 9.69 -5.10 -1.25
CA ASP A 132 8.74 -6.08 -0.71
C ASP A 132 9.22 -7.55 -0.76
N ALA A 133 10.22 -7.83 -1.58
CA ALA A 133 10.87 -9.13 -1.68
C ALA A 133 12.31 -9.15 -1.11
N LYS A 134 12.79 -8.08 -0.46
CA LYS A 134 14.19 -7.91 -0.05
C LYS A 134 14.37 -7.39 1.39
N SER A 135 13.39 -6.67 1.92
CA SER A 135 13.41 -6.04 3.23
C SER A 135 12.18 -6.48 4.02
N MET A 136 12.39 -6.88 5.26
CA MET A 136 11.33 -7.37 6.14
C MET A 136 10.32 -6.26 6.46
N SER A 137 10.79 -5.07 6.77
CA SER A 137 9.92 -3.93 7.10
C SER A 137 9.09 -3.47 5.89
N ILE A 138 9.66 -3.47 4.66
CA ILE A 138 8.91 -3.17 3.44
C ILE A 138 7.87 -4.25 3.15
N ALA A 139 8.22 -5.54 3.30
CA ALA A 139 7.28 -6.64 3.12
C ALA A 139 6.10 -6.57 4.11
N CYS A 140 6.37 -6.20 5.35
CA CYS A 140 5.33 -5.93 6.36
C CYS A 140 4.43 -4.76 5.94
N ALA A 141 5.02 -3.65 5.49
CA ALA A 141 4.27 -2.49 4.99
C ALA A 141 3.37 -2.86 3.80
N SER A 142 3.88 -3.66 2.85
CA SER A 142 3.12 -4.18 1.71
C SER A 142 1.85 -4.93 2.14
N ILE A 143 1.97 -5.81 3.15
CA ILE A 143 0.84 -6.55 3.71
C ILE A 143 -0.16 -5.60 4.37
N LEU A 144 0.30 -4.66 5.22
CA LEU A 144 -0.57 -3.70 5.90
C LEU A 144 -1.32 -2.82 4.91
N ALA A 145 -0.64 -2.26 3.91
CA ALA A 145 -1.27 -1.44 2.88
C ALA A 145 -2.30 -2.24 2.07
N LYS A 146 -1.96 -3.47 1.66
CA LYS A 146 -2.83 -4.33 0.86
C LYS A 146 -4.09 -4.74 1.62
N VAL A 147 -3.96 -5.22 2.86
CA VAL A 147 -5.10 -5.65 3.68
C VAL A 147 -6.02 -4.48 4.01
N SER A 148 -5.45 -3.35 4.45
CA SER A 148 -6.24 -2.17 4.77
C SER A 148 -7.05 -1.66 3.59
N ARG A 149 -6.43 -1.64 2.40
CA ARG A 149 -7.13 -1.25 1.20
C ARG A 149 -8.22 -2.25 0.81
N ASP A 150 -7.96 -3.54 0.87
CA ASP A 150 -8.92 -4.58 0.51
C ASP A 150 -10.13 -4.55 1.46
N ARG A 151 -9.93 -4.36 2.76
CA ARG A 151 -11.02 -4.19 3.75
C ARG A 151 -11.91 -2.99 3.40
N LEU A 152 -11.34 -1.88 2.96
CA LEU A 152 -12.12 -0.71 2.52
C LEU A 152 -12.98 -1.04 1.28
N LEU A 153 -12.47 -1.83 0.34
CA LEU A 153 -13.24 -2.24 -0.84
C LEU A 153 -14.39 -3.22 -0.49
N TYR A 154 -14.29 -3.96 0.61
CA TYR A 154 -15.42 -4.73 1.15
C TYR A 154 -16.54 -3.81 1.66
N GLU A 155 -16.19 -2.71 2.35
CA GLU A 155 -17.22 -1.74 2.79
C GLU A 155 -17.88 -1.06 1.59
N TYR A 156 -17.13 -0.70 0.55
CA TYR A 156 -17.69 -0.14 -0.68
C TYR A 156 -18.61 -1.12 -1.43
N ASP A 157 -18.34 -2.42 -1.35
CA ASP A 157 -19.17 -3.47 -1.93
C ASP A 157 -20.55 -3.55 -1.25
N LYS A 158 -20.61 -3.32 0.06
CA LYS A 158 -21.89 -3.29 0.79
C LYS A 158 -22.77 -2.11 0.35
N GLU A 159 -22.17 -0.97 0.06
CA GLU A 159 -22.88 0.23 -0.40
C GLU A 159 -23.28 0.13 -1.89
N PHE A 160 -22.41 -0.46 -2.72
CA PHE A 160 -22.61 -0.58 -4.17
C PHE A 160 -22.37 -2.02 -4.68
N PRO A 161 -23.21 -2.98 -4.27
CA PRO A 161 -22.98 -4.41 -4.55
C PRO A 161 -22.98 -4.76 -6.05
N GLN A 162 -23.59 -3.93 -6.89
CA GLN A 162 -23.65 -4.13 -8.35
C GLN A 162 -22.26 -4.07 -9.03
N TYR A 163 -21.24 -3.47 -8.39
CA TYR A 163 -19.88 -3.39 -8.95
C TYR A 163 -18.97 -4.55 -8.55
N LEU A 164 -19.35 -5.36 -7.54
CA LEU A 164 -18.57 -6.50 -7.06
C LEU A 164 -17.16 -6.13 -6.56
N PHE A 165 -17.02 -5.01 -5.87
CA PHE A 165 -15.72 -4.53 -5.34
C PHE A 165 -15.03 -5.55 -4.44
N ALA A 166 -15.79 -6.29 -3.64
CA ALA A 166 -15.29 -7.37 -2.80
C ALA A 166 -14.53 -8.45 -3.59
N LYS A 167 -14.96 -8.72 -4.84
CA LYS A 167 -14.35 -9.77 -5.67
C LYS A 167 -13.04 -9.34 -6.31
N HIS A 168 -12.99 -8.15 -6.89
CA HIS A 168 -11.85 -7.71 -7.71
C HIS A 168 -11.12 -6.49 -7.13
N LYS A 169 -11.49 -6.02 -5.95
CA LYS A 169 -10.83 -4.92 -5.23
C LYS A 169 -10.64 -3.64 -6.08
N GLY A 170 -11.62 -3.38 -6.97
CA GLY A 170 -11.62 -2.22 -7.86
C GLY A 170 -10.79 -2.36 -9.13
N TYR A 171 -10.12 -3.48 -9.37
CA TYR A 171 -9.37 -3.71 -10.61
C TYR A 171 -10.30 -3.83 -11.82
N GLY A 172 -9.79 -3.45 -13.00
CA GLY A 172 -10.52 -3.42 -14.27
C GLY A 172 -10.74 -4.80 -14.88
N THR A 173 -11.36 -5.72 -14.15
CA THR A 173 -11.81 -7.01 -14.66
C THR A 173 -12.97 -6.84 -15.63
N LYS A 174 -13.25 -7.86 -16.46
CA LYS A 174 -14.39 -7.84 -17.38
C LYS A 174 -15.70 -7.52 -16.64
N ALA A 175 -15.97 -8.19 -15.52
CA ALA A 175 -17.16 -7.97 -14.72
C ALA A 175 -17.28 -6.53 -14.19
N HIS A 176 -16.18 -5.93 -13.75
CA HIS A 176 -16.16 -4.54 -13.28
C HIS A 176 -16.44 -3.55 -14.41
N ILE A 177 -15.81 -3.76 -15.59
CA ILE A 177 -16.03 -2.91 -16.76
C ILE A 177 -17.50 -3.02 -17.24
N GLU A 178 -18.05 -4.24 -17.31
CA GLU A 178 -19.46 -4.45 -17.66
C GLU A 178 -20.42 -3.76 -16.69
N ALA A 179 -20.14 -3.82 -15.38
CA ALA A 179 -20.92 -3.12 -14.37
C ALA A 179 -20.87 -1.60 -14.56
N ILE A 180 -19.67 -1.03 -14.81
CA ILE A 180 -19.51 0.41 -15.07
C ILE A 180 -20.29 0.82 -16.34
N LEU A 181 -20.23 0.04 -17.41
CA LEU A 181 -20.96 0.34 -18.64
C LEU A 181 -22.49 0.25 -18.47
N LYS A 182 -22.96 -0.66 -17.59
CA LYS A 182 -24.39 -0.88 -17.33
C LYS A 182 -25.00 0.14 -16.37
N TYR A 183 -24.29 0.44 -15.27
CA TYR A 183 -24.84 1.24 -14.16
C TYR A 183 -24.25 2.66 -14.08
N GLY A 184 -23.26 2.99 -14.92
CA GLY A 184 -22.45 4.18 -14.79
C GLY A 184 -21.39 4.05 -13.69
N PRO A 185 -20.55 5.04 -13.46
CA PRO A 185 -19.61 5.08 -12.34
C PRO A 185 -20.29 5.54 -11.06
N CYS A 186 -19.87 5.02 -9.89
CA CYS A 186 -20.24 5.58 -8.59
C CYS A 186 -19.11 6.51 -8.05
N LYS A 187 -19.34 7.14 -6.90
CA LYS A 187 -18.43 8.08 -6.24
C LYS A 187 -17.02 7.50 -5.93
N TYR A 188 -16.88 6.18 -5.88
CA TYR A 188 -15.60 5.52 -5.61
C TYR A 188 -14.77 5.26 -6.86
N HIS A 189 -15.30 5.45 -8.06
CA HIS A 189 -14.54 5.30 -9.29
C HIS A 189 -13.63 6.50 -9.54
N ARG A 190 -12.54 6.26 -10.27
CA ARG A 190 -11.57 7.27 -10.68
C ARG A 190 -11.88 7.73 -12.11
N PRO A 191 -12.50 8.91 -12.32
CA PRO A 191 -12.93 9.36 -13.63
C PRO A 191 -11.83 9.35 -14.69
N SER A 192 -10.62 9.78 -14.32
CA SER A 192 -9.46 9.80 -15.24
C SER A 192 -9.09 8.40 -15.76
N PHE A 193 -9.29 7.34 -14.95
CA PHE A 193 -8.98 5.95 -15.33
C PHE A 193 -10.04 5.34 -16.24
N LEU A 194 -11.27 5.86 -16.21
CA LEU A 194 -12.39 5.35 -17.01
C LEU A 194 -12.39 5.83 -18.47
N LYS A 195 -11.64 6.89 -18.80
CA LYS A 195 -11.57 7.45 -20.15
C LYS A 195 -11.28 6.40 -21.21
N LYS A 196 -10.39 5.44 -20.92
CA LYS A 196 -10.04 4.35 -21.83
C LYS A 196 -11.16 3.32 -22.04
N ILE A 197 -12.09 3.21 -21.08
CA ILE A 197 -13.23 2.28 -21.16
C ILE A 197 -14.27 2.85 -22.10
N TYR A 198 -14.56 4.15 -22.02
CA TYR A 198 -15.55 4.82 -22.85
C TYR A 198 -15.05 5.08 -24.28
N ASN A 199 -13.73 5.24 -24.48
CA ASN A 199 -13.15 5.53 -25.78
C ASN A 199 -12.87 4.24 -26.63
N LYS A 200 -13.22 3.05 -26.15
CA LYS A 200 -13.12 1.78 -26.90
C LYS A 200 -14.44 1.44 -27.63
N LYS A 201 -15.07 2.45 -28.25
CA LYS A 201 -16.17 2.24 -29.20
C LYS A 201 -15.64 2.21 -30.63
#